data_57a5f1c7c1c297209726fa74f89e21b1
#
_entry.id   57a5f1c7c1c297209726fa74f89e21b1
#
_cell.length_a   1.000
_cell.length_b   1.000
_cell.length_c   1.000
_cell.angle_alpha   90.00
_cell.angle_beta   90.00
_cell.angle_gamma   90.00
#
_symmetry.space_group_name_H-M   'P 1'
#
loop_
_entity.id
_entity.type
_entity.pdbx_description
1 polymer ?
#
loop_
_entity_poly.entity_id
_entity_poly.type
_entity_poly.pdbx_seq_one_letter_code
_entity_poly.pdbx_strand_id
1 'polypeptide(L)'
;DKELTYSDKFKNELEKMDVCLIEIASKKVYKYNHLYVHHIAHDQHYKACSGMKKDIVVYDQKKEEIESDILEIKKELCDKQIIIVCHQVTRNYGERYKLSIWLEEICNKYNIPFINPVKEMKKDFLLLDDDIPSLFSNKEKNYNHLSEKGINMMRQIYNRFIIEGT
;
A
#
# COMPACT_ATOMS: atom_id res chain seq x y z
N ASP A 1 25.31 -10.49 -14.08
CA ASP A 1 24.11 -9.83 -13.56
C ASP A 1 22.92 -10.35 -14.34
N LYS A 2 22.11 -11.22 -13.70
CA LYS A 2 20.82 -11.60 -14.29
C LYS A 2 19.86 -10.46 -13.98
N GLU A 3 19.40 -9.79 -15.02
CA GLU A 3 18.31 -8.85 -14.93
C GLU A 3 17.07 -9.58 -14.36
N LEU A 4 16.53 -9.08 -13.25
CA LEU A 4 15.33 -9.65 -12.66
C LEU A 4 14.16 -9.25 -13.54
N THR A 5 13.66 -10.20 -14.32
CA THR A 5 12.47 -10.01 -15.15
C THR A 5 11.26 -10.59 -14.45
N TYR A 6 10.12 -9.97 -14.66
CA TYR A 6 8.82 -10.55 -14.24
C TYR A 6 8.61 -11.92 -14.90
N SER A 7 8.02 -12.86 -14.16
CA SER A 7 7.63 -14.15 -14.73
C SER A 7 6.62 -13.95 -15.85
N ASP A 8 6.63 -14.82 -16.85
CA ASP A 8 5.65 -14.76 -17.97
C ASP A 8 4.22 -14.83 -17.48
N LYS A 9 3.97 -15.60 -16.41
CA LYS A 9 2.66 -15.65 -15.76
C LYS A 9 2.23 -14.27 -15.24
N PHE A 10 3.13 -13.55 -14.58
CA PHE A 10 2.83 -12.21 -14.06
C PHE A 10 2.60 -11.21 -15.18
N LYS A 11 3.42 -11.25 -16.23
CA LYS A 11 3.24 -10.40 -17.42
C LYS A 11 1.89 -10.62 -18.07
N ASN A 12 1.52 -11.89 -18.31
CA ASN A 12 0.24 -12.27 -18.90
C ASN A 12 -0.96 -11.85 -18.05
N GLU A 13 -0.85 -11.89 -16.72
CA GLU A 13 -1.92 -11.40 -15.85
C GLU A 13 -1.98 -9.86 -15.87
N LEU A 14 -0.84 -9.19 -15.86
CA LEU A 14 -0.77 -7.74 -15.93
C LEU A 14 -1.38 -7.20 -17.26
N GLU A 15 -1.13 -7.87 -18.39
CA GLU A 15 -1.71 -7.51 -19.69
C GLU A 15 -3.24 -7.54 -19.69
N LYS A 16 -3.85 -8.43 -18.90
CA LYS A 16 -5.32 -8.57 -18.84
C LYS A 16 -6.00 -7.59 -17.87
N MET A 17 -5.21 -6.89 -17.06
CA MET A 17 -5.75 -5.94 -16.08
C MET A 17 -5.96 -4.57 -16.71
N ASP A 18 -7.10 -3.94 -16.43
CA ASP A 18 -7.38 -2.55 -16.78
C ASP A 18 -7.07 -1.61 -15.60
N VAL A 19 -7.15 -2.12 -14.39
CA VAL A 19 -6.99 -1.35 -13.15
C VAL A 19 -6.00 -2.02 -12.19
N CYS A 20 -5.05 -1.24 -11.68
CA CYS A 20 -4.08 -1.66 -10.68
C CYS A 20 -4.30 -0.90 -9.36
N LEU A 21 -4.70 -1.62 -8.30
CA LEU A 21 -4.68 -1.07 -6.94
C LEU A 21 -3.34 -1.37 -6.29
N ILE A 22 -2.64 -0.32 -5.88
CA ILE A 22 -1.29 -0.43 -5.30
C ILE A 22 -1.32 0.08 -3.86
N GLU A 23 -1.23 -0.83 -2.90
CA GLU A 23 -1.15 -0.46 -1.48
C GLU A 23 0.29 -0.12 -1.10
N ILE A 24 0.48 1.09 -0.54
CA ILE A 24 1.74 1.54 0.06
C ILE A 24 1.55 1.61 1.57
N ALA A 25 1.98 0.55 2.25
CA ALA A 25 1.76 0.37 3.69
C ALA A 25 2.88 0.93 4.58
N SER A 26 4.07 1.13 4.03
CA SER A 26 5.26 1.54 4.77
C SER A 26 6.23 2.28 3.86
N LYS A 27 6.97 3.23 4.44
CA LYS A 27 8.12 3.87 3.79
C LYS A 27 9.44 3.10 4.02
N LYS A 28 9.40 1.98 4.75
CA LYS A 28 10.59 1.16 5.02
C LYS A 28 10.96 0.32 3.81
N VAL A 29 12.22 0.43 3.44
CA VAL A 29 12.84 -0.36 2.38
C VAL A 29 13.82 -1.34 3.00
N TYR A 30 13.82 -2.57 2.50
CA TYR A 30 14.73 -3.64 2.86
C TYR A 30 15.55 -4.00 1.64
N LYS A 31 16.87 -3.84 1.72
CA LYS A 31 17.77 -4.02 0.59
C LYS A 31 18.90 -4.98 0.92
N TYR A 32 19.09 -5.99 0.10
CA TYR A 32 20.19 -6.92 0.15
C TYR A 32 21.06 -6.72 -1.11
N ASN A 33 22.26 -6.20 -0.95
CA ASN A 33 23.07 -5.70 -2.05
C ASN A 33 22.30 -4.69 -2.90
N HIS A 34 22.02 -5.00 -4.17
CA HIS A 34 21.26 -4.16 -5.10
C HIS A 34 19.79 -4.59 -5.25
N LEU A 35 19.35 -5.64 -4.53
CA LEU A 35 18.00 -6.19 -4.62
C LEU A 35 17.10 -5.69 -3.49
N TYR A 36 15.89 -5.31 -3.83
CA TYR A 36 14.84 -5.10 -2.84
C TYR A 36 14.29 -6.44 -2.38
N VAL A 37 14.17 -6.61 -1.07
CA VAL A 37 13.69 -7.85 -0.45
C VAL A 37 12.51 -7.59 0.45
N HIS A 38 11.66 -8.60 0.62
CA HIS A 38 10.52 -8.49 1.51
C HIS A 38 10.98 -8.42 2.98
N HIS A 39 10.26 -7.65 3.82
CA HIS A 39 10.60 -7.46 5.24
C HIS A 39 10.76 -8.77 6.02
N ILE A 40 10.08 -9.85 5.61
CA ILE A 40 10.23 -11.20 6.19
C ILE A 40 11.69 -11.69 6.16
N ALA A 41 12.47 -11.30 5.16
CA ALA A 41 13.88 -11.67 5.07
C ALA A 41 14.72 -11.08 6.22
N HIS A 42 14.28 -9.97 6.81
CA HIS A 42 14.91 -9.31 7.95
C HIS A 42 14.26 -9.67 9.30
N ASP A 43 13.02 -10.14 9.32
CA ASP A 43 12.26 -10.39 10.55
C ASP A 43 12.84 -11.57 11.33
N GLN A 44 13.04 -11.37 12.62
CA GLN A 44 13.61 -12.39 13.52
C GLN A 44 12.69 -13.60 13.76
N HIS A 45 11.41 -13.47 13.50
CA HIS A 45 10.44 -14.55 13.67
C HIS A 45 10.47 -15.56 12.51
N TYR A 46 11.09 -15.20 11.38
CA TYR A 46 11.19 -16.05 10.19
C TYR A 46 12.61 -16.62 10.05
N LYS A 47 12.73 -17.94 10.10
CA LYS A 47 14.03 -18.65 10.04
C LYS A 47 14.59 -18.83 8.62
N ALA A 48 13.74 -18.74 7.60
CA ALA A 48 14.10 -19.10 6.23
C ALA A 48 15.24 -18.28 5.61
N CYS A 49 15.49 -17.06 6.12
CA CYS A 49 16.49 -16.15 5.58
C CYS A 49 17.58 -15.75 6.59
N SER A 50 17.84 -16.59 7.58
CA SER A 50 18.76 -16.27 8.69
C SER A 50 20.18 -15.88 8.25
N GLY A 51 20.68 -16.43 7.14
CA GLY A 51 22.00 -16.10 6.58
C GLY A 51 22.08 -14.72 5.95
N MET A 52 21.01 -14.21 5.37
CA MET A 52 20.97 -12.90 4.69
C MET A 52 20.73 -11.74 5.66
N LYS A 53 20.21 -12.02 6.82
CA LYS A 53 19.68 -11.02 7.77
C LYS A 53 20.68 -9.94 8.18
N LYS A 54 21.94 -10.31 8.35
CA LYS A 54 23.01 -9.40 8.77
C LYS A 54 23.40 -8.38 7.70
N ASP A 55 23.15 -8.73 6.44
CA ASP A 55 23.58 -7.94 5.28
C ASP A 55 22.42 -7.12 4.68
N ILE A 56 21.21 -7.25 5.28
CA ILE A 56 20.07 -6.45 4.83
C ILE A 56 20.15 -5.05 5.43
N VAL A 57 20.23 -4.06 4.57
CA VAL A 57 20.13 -2.65 4.92
C VAL A 57 18.66 -2.26 4.99
N VAL A 58 18.26 -1.64 6.11
CA VAL A 58 16.89 -1.12 6.30
C VAL A 58 16.95 0.39 6.44
N TYR A 59 16.17 1.11 5.65
CA TYR A 59 16.06 2.55 5.74
C TYR A 59 14.64 3.03 5.44
N ASP A 60 14.34 4.26 5.83
CA ASP A 60 13.07 4.92 5.53
C ASP A 60 13.24 5.79 4.29
N GLN A 61 12.41 5.59 3.27
CA GLN A 61 12.34 6.48 2.11
C GLN A 61 11.89 7.89 2.50
N LYS A 62 12.43 8.87 1.80
CA LYS A 62 11.96 10.25 1.82
C LYS A 62 10.74 10.40 0.90
N LYS A 63 10.01 11.51 1.06
CA LYS A 63 8.84 11.79 0.23
C LYS A 63 9.17 11.83 -1.26
N GLU A 64 10.31 12.43 -1.60
CA GLU A 64 10.78 12.57 -2.98
C GLU A 64 11.11 11.22 -3.64
N GLU A 65 11.61 10.25 -2.85
CA GLU A 65 11.89 8.90 -3.32
C GLU A 65 10.58 8.15 -3.60
N ILE A 66 9.60 8.25 -2.69
CA ILE A 66 8.27 7.66 -2.88
C ILE A 66 7.56 8.28 -4.09
N GLU A 67 7.67 9.60 -4.28
CA GLU A 67 7.14 10.32 -5.44
C GLU A 67 7.76 9.80 -6.73
N SER A 68 9.08 9.62 -6.76
CA SER A 68 9.79 9.06 -7.92
C SER A 68 9.32 7.64 -8.24
N ASP A 69 9.20 6.78 -7.23
CA ASP A 69 8.76 5.39 -7.41
C ASP A 69 7.31 5.33 -7.97
N ILE A 70 6.40 6.17 -7.46
CA ILE A 70 5.02 6.26 -7.97
C ILE A 70 5.00 6.70 -9.43
N LEU A 71 5.84 7.67 -9.81
CA LEU A 71 5.91 8.13 -11.19
C LEU A 71 6.50 7.06 -12.12
N GLU A 72 7.48 6.31 -11.66
CA GLU A 72 8.04 5.18 -12.42
C GLU A 72 6.97 4.10 -12.64
N ILE A 73 6.23 3.71 -11.60
CA ILE A 73 5.10 2.78 -11.71
C ILE A 73 4.05 3.30 -12.71
N LYS A 74 3.70 4.60 -12.62
CA LYS A 74 2.74 5.23 -13.54
C LYS A 74 3.23 5.18 -15.00
N LYS A 75 4.53 5.32 -15.21
CA LYS A 75 5.14 5.22 -16.54
C LYS A 75 5.12 3.79 -17.07
N GLU A 76 5.49 2.82 -16.23
CA GLU A 76 5.49 1.38 -16.60
C GLU A 76 4.08 0.84 -16.86
N LEU A 77 3.07 1.37 -16.16
CA LEU A 77 1.66 0.98 -16.30
C LEU A 77 0.83 2.05 -17.02
N CYS A 78 1.40 2.70 -18.04
CA CYS A 78 0.81 3.88 -18.69
C CYS A 78 -0.52 3.59 -19.42
N ASP A 79 -0.80 2.34 -19.75
CA ASP A 79 -2.04 1.86 -20.38
C ASP A 79 -3.09 1.39 -19.36
N LYS A 80 -2.79 1.49 -18.05
CA LYS A 80 -3.63 1.02 -16.97
C LYS A 80 -4.13 2.18 -16.09
N GLN A 81 -5.32 2.03 -15.53
CA GLN A 81 -5.73 2.88 -14.43
C GLN A 81 -4.97 2.46 -13.16
N ILE A 82 -4.26 3.40 -12.53
CA ILE A 82 -3.56 3.18 -11.27
C ILE A 82 -4.34 3.86 -10.16
N ILE A 83 -4.57 3.14 -9.07
CA ILE A 83 -5.17 3.66 -7.84
C ILE A 83 -4.21 3.38 -6.69
N ILE A 84 -3.74 4.43 -6.03
CA ILE A 84 -2.87 4.29 -4.85
C ILE A 84 -3.74 4.17 -3.60
N VAL A 85 -3.41 3.21 -2.75
CA VAL A 85 -4.11 2.96 -1.49
C VAL A 85 -3.11 3.08 -0.35
N CYS A 86 -3.39 3.88 0.68
CA CYS A 86 -2.58 3.82 1.89
C CYS A 86 -3.08 2.71 2.82
N HIS A 87 -2.19 2.26 3.72
CA HIS A 87 -2.61 1.34 4.79
C HIS A 87 -3.63 2.00 5.73
N GLN A 88 -4.39 1.19 6.47
CA GLN A 88 -5.40 1.70 7.41
C GLN A 88 -4.76 2.65 8.44
N VAL A 89 -5.19 3.91 8.42
CA VAL A 89 -4.71 4.98 9.29
C VAL A 89 -5.82 5.36 10.26
N THR A 90 -5.75 4.81 11.47
CA THR A 90 -6.77 5.01 12.52
C THR A 90 -6.41 6.13 13.50
N ARG A 91 -5.21 6.71 13.40
CA ARG A 91 -4.72 7.76 14.31
C ARG A 91 -4.15 8.91 13.51
N ASN A 92 -4.31 10.13 14.00
CA ASN A 92 -3.81 11.35 13.35
C ASN A 92 -2.35 11.67 13.73
N TYR A 93 -1.53 10.64 13.95
CA TYR A 93 -0.12 10.76 14.28
C TYR A 93 0.66 9.48 13.91
N GLY A 94 1.98 9.60 13.90
CA GLY A 94 2.90 8.49 13.61
C GLY A 94 3.25 8.36 12.14
N GLU A 95 4.12 7.40 11.84
CA GLU A 95 4.72 7.26 10.51
C GLU A 95 3.71 6.89 9.41
N ARG A 96 2.72 6.06 9.72
CA ARG A 96 1.66 5.71 8.76
C ARG A 96 0.77 6.91 8.41
N TYR A 97 0.44 7.74 9.41
CA TYR A 97 -0.31 8.97 9.18
C TYR A 97 0.49 9.95 8.31
N LYS A 98 1.77 10.16 8.63
CA LYS A 98 2.66 10.98 7.82
C LYS A 98 2.76 10.47 6.38
N LEU A 99 2.93 9.17 6.21
CA LEU A 99 2.95 8.54 4.88
C LEU A 99 1.65 8.77 4.12
N SER A 100 0.49 8.62 4.77
CA SER A 100 -0.80 8.83 4.11
C SER A 100 -0.99 10.27 3.61
N ILE A 101 -0.49 11.27 4.36
CA ILE A 101 -0.47 12.67 3.91
C ILE A 101 0.41 12.83 2.67
N TRP A 102 1.63 12.28 2.69
CA TRP A 102 2.54 12.34 1.56
C TRP A 102 1.93 11.70 0.30
N LEU A 103 1.30 10.54 0.46
CA LEU A 103 0.63 9.85 -0.66
C LEU A 103 -0.54 10.68 -1.22
N GLU A 104 -1.38 11.26 -0.35
CA GLU A 104 -2.47 12.15 -0.77
C GLU A 104 -1.95 13.37 -1.55
N GLU A 105 -0.89 14.02 -1.06
CA GLU A 105 -0.27 15.17 -1.73
C GLU A 105 0.34 14.79 -3.09
N ILE A 106 1.07 13.66 -3.17
CA ILE A 106 1.65 13.17 -4.42
C ILE A 106 0.55 12.83 -5.43
N CYS A 107 -0.45 12.06 -5.00
CA CYS A 107 -1.54 11.65 -5.86
C CYS A 107 -2.33 12.83 -6.41
N ASN A 108 -2.63 13.83 -5.57
CA ASN A 108 -3.29 15.06 -5.99
C ASN A 108 -2.45 15.85 -7.02
N LYS A 109 -1.13 15.95 -6.81
CA LYS A 109 -0.21 16.65 -7.73
C LYS A 109 -0.21 16.04 -9.13
N TYR A 110 -0.36 14.72 -9.24
CA TYR A 110 -0.24 13.99 -10.51
C TYR A 110 -1.56 13.43 -11.03
N ASN A 111 -2.69 13.82 -10.44
CA ASN A 111 -4.04 13.35 -10.79
C ASN A 111 -4.12 11.81 -10.78
N ILE A 112 -3.61 11.20 -9.71
CA ILE A 112 -3.71 9.76 -9.47
C ILE A 112 -4.82 9.53 -8.44
N PRO A 113 -5.80 8.66 -8.68
CA PRO A 113 -6.79 8.29 -7.68
C PRO A 113 -6.13 7.77 -6.40
N PHE A 114 -6.58 8.26 -5.25
CA PHE A 114 -6.03 7.90 -3.94
C PHE A 114 -7.13 7.46 -2.98
N ILE A 115 -6.90 6.33 -2.31
CA ILE A 115 -7.81 5.80 -1.31
C ILE A 115 -7.12 5.80 0.06
N ASN A 116 -7.69 6.55 1.01
CA ASN A 116 -7.44 6.36 2.43
C ASN A 116 -8.60 5.55 3.02
N PRO A 117 -8.41 4.25 3.31
CA PRO A 117 -9.50 3.36 3.69
C PRO A 117 -10.37 3.88 4.83
N VAL A 118 -9.75 4.35 5.91
CA VAL A 118 -10.48 4.85 7.08
C VAL A 118 -11.23 6.15 6.78
N LYS A 119 -10.60 7.07 6.02
CA LYS A 119 -11.22 8.34 5.61
C LYS A 119 -12.45 8.10 4.72
N GLU A 120 -12.34 7.18 3.76
CA GLU A 120 -13.44 6.83 2.87
C GLU A 120 -14.56 6.08 3.60
N MET A 121 -14.23 5.15 4.51
CA MET A 121 -15.24 4.49 5.34
C MET A 121 -16.03 5.51 6.18
N LYS A 122 -15.35 6.47 6.81
CA LYS A 122 -16.03 7.54 7.57
C LYS A 122 -16.97 8.36 6.70
N LYS A 123 -16.50 8.75 5.52
CA LYS A 123 -17.26 9.57 4.58
C LYS A 123 -18.48 8.83 4.03
N ASP A 124 -18.28 7.63 3.48
CA ASP A 124 -19.33 6.91 2.75
C ASP A 124 -20.38 6.28 3.68
N PHE A 125 -20.00 5.92 4.91
CA PHE A 125 -20.88 5.26 5.86
C PHE A 125 -21.20 6.13 7.08
N LEU A 126 -20.85 7.42 7.06
CA LEU A 126 -21.11 8.41 8.13
C LEU A 126 -20.65 7.94 9.51
N LEU A 127 -19.49 7.27 9.56
CA LEU A 127 -18.97 6.69 10.80
C LEU A 127 -18.30 7.74 11.69
N LEU A 128 -18.53 7.63 12.98
CA LEU A 128 -17.82 8.37 14.02
C LEU A 128 -16.49 7.66 14.40
N ASP A 129 -15.64 8.35 15.15
CA ASP A 129 -14.36 7.78 15.62
C ASP A 129 -14.56 6.53 16.48
N ASP A 130 -15.61 6.48 17.30
CA ASP A 130 -15.95 5.35 18.15
C ASP A 130 -16.43 4.10 17.37
N ASP A 131 -16.85 4.27 16.12
CA ASP A 131 -17.22 3.15 15.25
C ASP A 131 -16.03 2.42 14.65
N ILE A 132 -14.90 3.12 14.48
CA ILE A 132 -13.72 2.62 13.79
C ILE A 132 -13.17 1.32 14.38
N PRO A 133 -13.05 1.12 15.71
CA PRO A 133 -12.59 -0.15 16.26
C PRO A 133 -13.41 -1.37 15.83
N SER A 134 -14.70 -1.20 15.57
CA SER A 134 -15.59 -2.29 15.13
C SER A 134 -15.28 -2.82 13.73
N LEU A 135 -14.56 -2.04 12.93
CA LEU A 135 -14.17 -2.39 11.55
C LEU A 135 -12.98 -3.34 11.51
N PHE A 136 -12.34 -3.61 12.65
CA PHE A 136 -11.13 -4.43 12.72
C PHE A 136 -11.35 -5.69 13.55
N SER A 137 -10.76 -6.80 13.10
CA SER A 137 -10.87 -8.11 13.76
C SER A 137 -10.06 -8.21 15.05
N ASN A 138 -8.98 -7.42 15.16
CA ASN A 138 -8.11 -7.41 16.33
C ASN A 138 -8.11 -6.02 16.98
N LYS A 139 -9.06 -5.80 17.88
CA LYS A 139 -9.30 -4.51 18.54
C LYS A 139 -8.20 -4.10 19.52
N GLU A 140 -7.43 -5.08 20.05
CA GLU A 140 -6.56 -4.83 21.21
C GLU A 140 -5.11 -4.47 20.84
N LYS A 141 -4.62 -4.86 19.66
CA LYS A 141 -3.17 -4.75 19.38
C LYS A 141 -2.82 -4.01 18.11
N ASN A 142 -3.47 -4.30 16.99
CA ASN A 142 -3.12 -3.71 15.70
C ASN A 142 -4.37 -3.62 14.82
N TYR A 143 -4.75 -2.45 14.40
CA TYR A 143 -5.79 -2.24 13.38
C TYR A 143 -5.27 -2.64 11.97
N ASN A 144 -4.72 -3.85 11.84
CA ASN A 144 -4.09 -4.30 10.60
C ASN A 144 -5.01 -5.21 9.76
N HIS A 145 -6.02 -5.81 10.40
CA HIS A 145 -6.92 -6.74 9.72
C HIS A 145 -8.36 -6.28 9.89
N LEU A 146 -9.02 -6.08 8.78
CA LEU A 146 -10.44 -5.70 8.77
C LEU A 146 -11.31 -6.87 9.27
N SER A 147 -12.38 -6.53 9.99
CA SER A 147 -13.48 -7.43 10.27
C SER A 147 -14.29 -7.68 9.00
N GLU A 148 -15.21 -8.64 9.02
CA GLU A 148 -16.11 -8.88 7.90
C GLU A 148 -16.90 -7.61 7.50
N LYS A 149 -17.35 -6.83 8.48
CA LYS A 149 -17.97 -5.53 8.26
C LYS A 149 -17.03 -4.58 7.52
N GLY A 150 -15.78 -4.46 7.99
CA GLY A 150 -14.77 -3.60 7.35
C GLY A 150 -14.42 -4.05 5.93
N ILE A 151 -14.31 -5.37 5.70
CA ILE A 151 -14.08 -5.93 4.35
C ILE A 151 -15.22 -5.58 3.40
N ASN A 152 -16.48 -5.71 3.84
CA ASN A 152 -17.63 -5.40 3.01
C ASN A 152 -17.72 -3.90 2.66
N MET A 153 -17.38 -3.02 3.60
CA MET A 153 -17.27 -1.59 3.34
C MET A 153 -16.16 -1.28 2.33
N MET A 154 -14.96 -1.86 2.52
CA MET A 154 -13.86 -1.66 1.57
C MET A 154 -14.17 -2.16 0.17
N ARG A 155 -14.88 -3.28 0.05
CA ARG A 155 -15.32 -3.78 -1.26
C ARG A 155 -16.19 -2.75 -2.00
N GLN A 156 -17.10 -2.09 -1.30
CA GLN A 156 -17.94 -1.04 -1.90
C GLN A 156 -17.11 0.18 -2.32
N ILE A 157 -16.17 0.61 -1.46
CA ILE A 157 -15.26 1.71 -1.76
C ILE A 157 -14.42 1.39 -3.01
N TYR A 158 -13.77 0.23 -3.06
CA TYR A 158 -12.97 -0.16 -4.22
C TYR A 158 -13.79 -0.24 -5.50
N ASN A 159 -15.00 -0.81 -5.44
CA ASN A 159 -15.88 -0.87 -6.60
C ASN A 159 -16.23 0.52 -7.13
N ARG A 160 -16.51 1.48 -6.24
CA ARG A 160 -16.77 2.87 -6.63
C ARG A 160 -15.58 3.46 -7.40
N PHE A 161 -14.37 3.37 -6.86
CA PHE A 161 -13.16 3.91 -7.50
C PHE A 161 -12.83 3.21 -8.83
N ILE A 162 -13.07 1.91 -8.94
CA ILE A 162 -12.83 1.15 -10.18
C ILE A 162 -13.85 1.52 -11.27
N ILE A 163 -15.13 1.68 -10.91
CA ILE A 163 -16.21 1.92 -11.87
C ILE A 163 -16.30 3.40 -12.24
N GLU A 164 -16.18 4.29 -11.26
CA GLU A 164 -16.39 5.74 -11.45
C GLU A 164 -15.11 6.47 -11.87
N GLY A 165 -13.94 5.86 -11.67
CA GLY A 165 -12.65 6.44 -12.07
C GLY A 165 -12.22 7.66 -11.25
N THR A 166 -12.87 7.89 -10.11
CA THR A 166 -12.64 9.09 -9.26
C THR A 166 -12.51 8.77 -7.79
#